data_1d6307ff716c95fe7790187f75e3aa62
#
_entry.id   1d6307ff716c95fe7790187f75e3aa62
#
_cell.length_a   1.000
_cell.length_b   1.000
_cell.length_c   1.000
_cell.angle_alpha   90.00
_cell.angle_beta   90.00
_cell.angle_gamma   90.00
#
_symmetry.space_group_name_H-M   'P 1'
#
loop_
_entity.id
_entity.type
_entity.pdbx_description
1 polymer ?
#
loop_
_entity_poly.entity_id
_entity_poly.type
_entity_poly.pdbx_seq_one_letter_code
_entity_poly.pdbx_strand_id
1 'polypeptide(L)'
;MRRAETKMRVASIAAIVLALAVPAAAQDQADKTEKRPTVAHNAPPSPNATINLINLLVKQGVLSEEQAAALIKQADDEAYVARQAVRDAATKAEGAEKRAATAADAVSPPGTKRVTYVPEIVRQQLREDIKNEVMAKAEKENWASPGKYPEWAQRIRFFGDVRVRYEADLFPPGNSPSTAVNYNAINTGLPYNVLGSGPNGNPYAWPTYDTNQNRSRPQLMARLGMEADLSDGFWAGFRIATGDSSTPVSFNHFEGGAGGNFSKAAIWLDRAFIKYSPVSNLTFYAGRFDNPFFAATDLVYYRDLAFDGFATQASYEVRPGITPFVVAGAFPIFNTAIDAGSTLDFTNSSVIPGKAPSNDKWMFGGQLGSNVHPVPEVDFTFAAAYYDFTDVQGQLSSPCFVFGTQDFCSTDLNRPTFAQRGNTYMALRNIVQQLDASKNLLPQYQYFGLASAFRDVVASARLDLGQFDPVHVILDGEYVRNVAWNYSDIAAKVLANPVFAGPTAGCLNGATCPQVYTGGNQGWLARVTVGDKQLAKLWDWNAFVGYKWLESDAVVDAFTDSEFGLGGTNLKGYFVGGRLALGQNVWLSAKWMSANQVAGAPYAVDIFLLDLNARF
;
A
#
# COMPACT_ATOMS: atom_id res chain seq x y z
N MET A 1 -12.05 -3.34 41.24
CA MET A 1 -12.84 -2.28 40.58
C MET A 1 -12.38 -1.94 39.17
N ARG A 2 -11.07 -1.88 38.84
CA ARG A 2 -10.61 -1.55 37.45
C ARG A 2 -10.92 -2.58 36.34
N ARG A 3 -11.15 -3.86 36.69
CA ARG A 3 -11.48 -4.91 35.66
C ARG A 3 -12.93 -4.87 35.14
N ALA A 4 -13.82 -4.20 35.86
CA ALA A 4 -15.24 -4.09 35.47
C ALA A 4 -15.47 -2.95 34.45
N GLU A 5 -14.71 -1.87 34.57
CA GLU A 5 -14.86 -0.71 33.65
C GLU A 5 -14.37 -1.00 32.21
N THR A 6 -13.34 -1.84 32.08
CA THR A 6 -12.81 -2.21 30.75
C THR A 6 -13.78 -3.10 29.97
N LYS A 7 -14.53 -3.98 30.68
CA LYS A 7 -15.54 -4.83 30.02
C LYS A 7 -16.76 -4.03 29.56
N MET A 8 -17.11 -2.96 30.28
CA MET A 8 -18.28 -2.13 29.94
C MET A 8 -18.01 -1.22 28.72
N ARG A 9 -16.75 -0.78 28.50
CA ARG A 9 -16.39 0.03 27.34
C ARG A 9 -16.36 -0.78 26.02
N VAL A 10 -15.95 -2.03 26.09
CA VAL A 10 -15.96 -2.93 24.91
C VAL A 10 -17.37 -3.30 24.48
N ALA A 11 -18.29 -3.48 25.46
CA ALA A 11 -19.70 -3.77 25.15
C ALA A 11 -20.42 -2.57 24.49
N SER A 12 -20.05 -1.34 24.86
CA SER A 12 -20.64 -0.13 24.29
C SER A 12 -20.21 0.11 22.83
N ILE A 13 -19.00 -0.25 22.45
CA ILE A 13 -18.50 -0.11 21.08
C ILE A 13 -19.15 -1.17 20.15
N ALA A 14 -19.37 -2.39 20.63
CA ALA A 14 -20.07 -3.42 19.88
C ALA A 14 -21.54 -3.06 19.59
N ALA A 15 -22.20 -2.35 20.52
CA ALA A 15 -23.59 -1.91 20.35
C ALA A 15 -23.76 -0.79 19.29
N ILE A 16 -22.75 0.05 19.08
CA ILE A 16 -22.80 1.12 18.07
C ILE A 16 -22.65 0.56 16.65
N VAL A 17 -21.90 -0.52 16.45
CA VAL A 17 -21.72 -1.14 15.13
C VAL A 17 -22.97 -1.93 14.70
N LEU A 18 -23.76 -2.46 15.65
CA LEU A 18 -25.00 -3.18 15.32
C LEU A 18 -26.20 -2.25 15.04
N ALA A 19 -26.14 -0.97 15.41
CA ALA A 19 -27.23 -0.01 15.20
C ALA A 19 -27.31 0.59 13.78
N LEU A 20 -26.35 0.29 12.89
CA LEU A 20 -26.31 0.81 11.53
C LEU A 20 -26.90 -0.13 10.45
N ALA A 21 -27.50 -1.25 10.85
CA ALA A 21 -28.11 -2.21 9.92
C ALA A 21 -29.65 -2.28 10.09
N VAL A 22 -30.36 -1.18 9.84
CA VAL A 22 -31.81 -1.19 9.66
C VAL A 22 -32.16 -0.60 8.31
N PRO A 23 -32.87 -1.33 7.40
CA PRO A 23 -33.25 -0.79 6.11
C PRO A 23 -34.36 0.25 6.28
N ALA A 24 -34.14 1.44 5.74
CA ALA A 24 -35.15 2.48 5.65
C ALA A 24 -36.22 2.08 4.62
N ALA A 25 -37.43 1.78 5.08
CA ALA A 25 -38.61 1.72 4.23
C ALA A 25 -39.03 3.15 3.84
N ALA A 26 -39.22 3.35 2.54
CA ALA A 26 -39.72 4.59 1.99
C ALA A 26 -41.14 4.89 2.49
N GLN A 27 -41.35 6.06 3.02
CA GLN A 27 -42.66 6.68 3.14
C GLN A 27 -42.67 8.00 2.36
N ASP A 28 -43.52 8.01 1.31
CA ASP A 28 -43.98 9.21 0.61
C ASP A 28 -44.61 10.21 1.60
N GLN A 29 -44.13 11.42 1.61
CA GLN A 29 -44.91 12.59 2.01
C GLN A 29 -44.50 13.81 1.18
N ALA A 30 -45.50 14.36 0.56
CA ALA A 30 -45.50 15.53 -0.30
C ALA A 30 -45.17 16.83 0.46
N ASP A 31 -44.42 17.66 -0.24
CA ASP A 31 -44.55 19.13 -0.38
C ASP A 31 -44.46 20.04 0.88
N LYS A 32 -43.36 20.75 0.98
CA LYS A 32 -43.31 22.16 1.37
C LYS A 32 -42.05 22.85 0.84
N THR A 33 -42.28 23.71 -0.12
CA THR A 33 -41.33 24.65 -0.72
C THR A 33 -40.74 25.60 0.31
N GLU A 34 -39.44 25.49 0.58
CA GLU A 34 -38.65 26.57 1.19
C GLU A 34 -37.84 27.29 0.13
N LYS A 35 -38.11 28.60 -0.04
CA LYS A 35 -37.40 29.51 -0.95
C LYS A 35 -35.97 29.72 -0.45
N ARG A 36 -35.00 29.30 -1.24
CA ARG A 36 -33.62 29.77 -1.10
C ARG A 36 -33.46 31.18 -1.70
N PRO A 37 -32.65 32.08 -1.09
CA PRO A 37 -32.45 33.42 -1.62
C PRO A 37 -31.68 33.37 -2.94
N THR A 38 -32.24 34.02 -3.96
CA THR A 38 -31.66 34.24 -5.27
C THR A 38 -30.58 35.29 -5.20
N VAL A 39 -29.34 34.94 -5.54
CA VAL A 39 -28.30 35.91 -5.87
C VAL A 39 -28.49 36.25 -7.36
N ALA A 40 -28.86 37.48 -7.65
CA ALA A 40 -29.03 37.98 -8.99
C ALA A 40 -27.68 38.23 -9.65
N HIS A 41 -27.37 37.45 -10.69
CA HIS A 41 -26.42 37.84 -11.73
C HIS A 41 -26.80 37.19 -13.07
N ASN A 42 -27.27 38.07 -13.96
CA ASN A 42 -27.24 38.03 -15.43
C ASN A 42 -27.62 36.71 -16.14
N ALA A 43 -28.72 36.81 -16.87
CA ALA A 43 -29.33 35.90 -17.82
C ALA A 43 -29.82 34.54 -17.23
N PRO A 44 -31.04 34.11 -17.51
CA PRO A 44 -31.57 32.82 -17.10
C PRO A 44 -30.70 31.72 -17.73
N PRO A 45 -30.35 30.65 -16.96
CA PRO A 45 -29.59 29.55 -17.52
C PRO A 45 -30.38 28.90 -18.67
N SER A 46 -29.68 28.59 -19.77
CA SER A 46 -30.26 27.84 -20.88
C SER A 46 -30.75 26.46 -20.39
N PRO A 47 -31.85 25.91 -20.93
CA PRO A 47 -32.28 24.56 -20.62
C PRO A 47 -31.28 23.48 -21.06
N ASN A 48 -30.19 23.87 -21.74
CA ASN A 48 -29.11 22.97 -22.16
C ASN A 48 -27.92 23.09 -21.20
N ALA A 49 -27.62 21.98 -20.50
CA ALA A 49 -26.53 21.91 -19.53
C ALA A 49 -25.15 22.19 -20.16
N THR A 50 -24.96 21.84 -21.43
CA THR A 50 -23.71 22.05 -22.17
C THR A 50 -23.46 23.53 -22.43
N ILE A 51 -24.49 24.28 -22.79
CA ILE A 51 -24.38 25.74 -22.98
C ILE A 51 -24.05 26.44 -21.66
N ASN A 52 -24.64 26.00 -20.57
CA ASN A 52 -24.35 26.55 -19.24
C ASN A 52 -22.90 26.29 -18.81
N LEU A 53 -22.34 25.10 -19.14
CA LEU A 53 -20.95 24.75 -18.88
C LEU A 53 -19.99 25.61 -19.71
N ILE A 54 -20.26 25.79 -21.01
CA ILE A 54 -19.45 26.64 -21.90
C ILE A 54 -19.43 28.09 -21.38
N ASN A 55 -20.58 28.64 -21.00
CA ASN A 55 -20.67 29.98 -20.43
C ASN A 55 -19.90 30.13 -19.11
N LEU A 56 -19.83 29.07 -18.30
CA LEU A 56 -19.02 29.04 -17.08
C LEU A 56 -17.52 29.06 -17.38
N LEU A 57 -17.07 28.31 -18.39
CA LEU A 57 -15.67 28.25 -18.82
C LEU A 57 -15.19 29.58 -19.43
N VAL A 58 -16.06 30.32 -20.16
CA VAL A 58 -15.77 31.68 -20.62
C VAL A 58 -15.62 32.63 -19.43
N LYS A 59 -16.52 32.55 -18.46
CA LYS A 59 -16.48 33.38 -17.25
C LYS A 59 -15.23 33.14 -16.39
N GLN A 60 -14.65 31.96 -16.47
CA GLN A 60 -13.40 31.59 -15.81
C GLN A 60 -12.15 31.90 -16.65
N GLY A 61 -12.30 32.46 -17.85
CA GLY A 61 -11.18 32.80 -18.73
C GLY A 61 -10.45 31.61 -19.37
N VAL A 62 -11.07 30.43 -19.37
CA VAL A 62 -10.51 29.20 -19.95
C VAL A 62 -10.76 29.11 -21.46
N LEU A 63 -11.86 29.73 -21.95
CA LEU A 63 -12.24 29.77 -23.36
C LEU A 63 -12.40 31.25 -23.81
N SER A 64 -11.98 31.56 -25.04
CA SER A 64 -12.28 32.84 -25.65
C SER A 64 -13.74 32.91 -26.09
N GLU A 65 -14.30 34.13 -26.18
CA GLU A 65 -15.68 34.36 -26.61
C GLU A 65 -15.96 33.79 -28.01
N GLU A 66 -14.98 33.85 -28.92
CA GLU A 66 -15.11 33.28 -30.28
C GLU A 66 -15.16 31.75 -30.27
N GLN A 67 -14.35 31.09 -29.46
CA GLN A 67 -14.36 29.62 -29.28
C GLN A 67 -15.66 29.15 -28.63
N ALA A 68 -16.15 29.92 -27.65
CA ALA A 68 -17.40 29.63 -26.99
C ALA A 68 -18.62 29.77 -27.93
N ALA A 69 -18.64 30.82 -28.77
CA ALA A 69 -19.70 31.01 -29.75
C ALA A 69 -19.77 29.86 -30.79
N ALA A 70 -18.62 29.32 -31.21
CA ALA A 70 -18.55 28.17 -32.10
C ALA A 70 -19.10 26.89 -31.43
N LEU A 71 -18.72 26.64 -30.18
CA LEU A 71 -19.18 25.48 -29.40
C LEU A 71 -20.68 25.56 -29.04
N ILE A 72 -21.20 26.76 -28.74
CA ILE A 72 -22.62 26.98 -28.47
C ILE A 72 -23.44 26.72 -29.74
N LYS A 73 -22.98 27.20 -30.90
CA LYS A 73 -23.64 26.93 -32.17
C LYS A 73 -23.68 25.45 -32.49
N GLN A 74 -22.60 24.73 -32.29
CA GLN A 74 -22.54 23.27 -32.48
C GLN A 74 -23.51 22.54 -31.54
N ALA A 75 -23.56 22.91 -30.27
CA ALA A 75 -24.47 22.32 -29.29
C ALA A 75 -25.96 22.61 -29.58
N ASP A 76 -26.29 23.78 -30.15
CA ASP A 76 -27.65 24.12 -30.58
C ASP A 76 -28.04 23.38 -31.85
N ASP A 77 -27.14 23.22 -32.81
CA ASP A 77 -27.38 22.46 -34.05
C ASP A 77 -27.62 20.98 -33.72
N GLU A 78 -26.84 20.37 -32.83
CA GLU A 78 -27.04 19.00 -32.36
C GLU A 78 -28.39 18.81 -31.63
N ALA A 79 -28.76 19.75 -30.76
CA ALA A 79 -30.02 19.73 -30.05
C ALA A 79 -31.22 19.95 -30.99
N TYR A 80 -31.06 20.68 -32.11
CA TYR A 80 -32.08 20.86 -33.14
C TYR A 80 -32.32 19.58 -33.93
N VAL A 81 -31.24 18.92 -34.39
CA VAL A 81 -31.30 17.65 -35.12
C VAL A 81 -31.97 16.56 -34.28
N ALA A 82 -31.61 16.45 -32.99
CA ALA A 82 -32.19 15.50 -32.07
C ALA A 82 -33.73 15.73 -31.89
N ARG A 83 -34.15 16.99 -31.77
CA ARG A 83 -35.60 17.34 -31.67
C ARG A 83 -36.36 17.06 -32.97
N GLN A 84 -35.71 17.23 -34.12
CA GLN A 84 -36.33 16.96 -35.40
C GLN A 84 -36.50 15.46 -35.65
N ALA A 85 -35.48 14.64 -35.26
CA ALA A 85 -35.57 13.18 -35.34
C ALA A 85 -36.69 12.60 -34.46
N VAL A 86 -36.91 13.16 -33.27
CA VAL A 86 -38.03 12.76 -32.40
C VAL A 86 -39.38 13.14 -32.99
N ARG A 87 -39.51 14.33 -33.64
CA ARG A 87 -40.73 14.75 -34.31
C ARG A 87 -41.04 13.89 -35.55
N ASP A 88 -40.02 13.54 -36.34
CA ASP A 88 -40.19 12.70 -37.52
C ASP A 88 -40.55 11.26 -37.14
N ALA A 89 -40.02 10.74 -36.04
CA ALA A 89 -40.41 9.46 -35.47
C ALA A 89 -41.88 9.47 -34.97
N ALA A 90 -42.31 10.54 -34.31
CA ALA A 90 -43.66 10.70 -33.82
C ALA A 90 -44.68 10.80 -34.99
N THR A 91 -44.37 11.58 -36.05
CA THR A 91 -45.22 11.70 -37.24
C THR A 91 -45.30 10.40 -38.04
N LYS A 92 -44.20 9.64 -38.13
CA LYS A 92 -44.22 8.30 -38.74
C LYS A 92 -45.06 7.31 -37.94
N ALA A 93 -45.00 7.35 -36.62
CA ALA A 93 -45.80 6.52 -35.74
C ALA A 93 -47.29 6.84 -35.84
N GLU A 94 -47.69 8.14 -35.85
CA GLU A 94 -49.05 8.56 -36.08
C GLU A 94 -49.57 8.18 -37.49
N GLY A 95 -48.70 8.27 -38.51
CA GLY A 95 -49.04 7.84 -39.88
C GLY A 95 -49.25 6.33 -40.01
N ALA A 96 -48.46 5.55 -39.26
CA ALA A 96 -48.62 4.08 -39.20
C ALA A 96 -49.89 3.68 -38.43
N GLU A 97 -50.23 4.38 -37.36
CA GLU A 97 -51.42 4.16 -36.57
C GLU A 97 -52.70 4.49 -37.36
N LYS A 98 -52.69 5.59 -38.12
CA LYS A 98 -53.83 5.94 -39.04
C LYS A 98 -54.00 4.94 -40.15
N ARG A 99 -52.94 4.41 -40.75
CA ARG A 99 -53.00 3.36 -41.77
C ARG A 99 -53.51 2.04 -41.21
N ALA A 100 -53.11 1.69 -40.01
CA ALA A 100 -53.58 0.50 -39.31
C ALA A 100 -55.06 0.62 -38.92
N ALA A 101 -55.51 1.80 -38.50
CA ALA A 101 -56.93 2.07 -38.21
C ALA A 101 -57.80 2.00 -39.45
N THR A 102 -57.39 2.59 -40.60
CA THR A 102 -58.10 2.55 -41.85
C THR A 102 -58.18 1.12 -42.46
N ALA A 103 -57.14 0.32 -42.28
CA ALA A 103 -57.14 -1.09 -42.69
C ALA A 103 -58.02 -1.97 -41.80
N ALA A 104 -58.15 -1.62 -40.52
CA ALA A 104 -59.02 -2.33 -39.57
C ALA A 104 -60.52 -2.04 -39.80
N ASP A 105 -60.86 -0.82 -40.17
CA ASP A 105 -62.25 -0.43 -40.46
C ASP A 105 -62.78 -1.06 -41.75
N ALA A 106 -61.89 -1.42 -42.69
CA ALA A 106 -62.28 -2.04 -43.96
C ALA A 106 -62.65 -3.52 -43.87
N VAL A 107 -62.38 -4.20 -42.75
CA VAL A 107 -62.55 -5.68 -42.63
C VAL A 107 -63.44 -6.13 -41.47
N SER A 108 -64.08 -5.22 -40.74
CA SER A 108 -64.81 -5.59 -39.52
C SER A 108 -66.35 -5.42 -39.67
N PRO A 109 -67.17 -6.39 -39.18
CA PRO A 109 -68.61 -6.21 -39.05
C PRO A 109 -68.97 -5.17 -37.98
N PRO A 110 -70.06 -4.42 -38.12
CA PRO A 110 -70.40 -3.36 -37.17
C PRO A 110 -70.74 -3.93 -35.79
N GLY A 111 -69.99 -3.48 -34.77
CA GLY A 111 -70.30 -3.75 -33.37
C GLY A 111 -69.22 -4.42 -32.53
N THR A 112 -68.01 -4.80 -33.03
CA THR A 112 -66.94 -5.43 -32.27
C THR A 112 -65.84 -4.44 -31.91
N LYS A 113 -65.66 -4.14 -30.62
CA LYS A 113 -64.47 -3.46 -30.10
C LYS A 113 -63.27 -4.45 -30.10
N ARG A 114 -62.39 -4.34 -31.08
CA ARG A 114 -61.14 -5.08 -31.08
C ARG A 114 -60.02 -4.26 -30.38
N VAL A 115 -59.47 -4.83 -29.36
CA VAL A 115 -58.17 -4.40 -28.81
C VAL A 115 -57.10 -4.99 -29.74
N THR A 116 -56.24 -4.15 -30.33
CA THR A 116 -55.15 -4.58 -31.21
C THR A 116 -54.12 -5.36 -30.37
N TYR A 117 -54.25 -6.68 -30.36
CA TYR A 117 -53.22 -7.55 -29.77
C TYR A 117 -52.07 -7.64 -30.78
N VAL A 118 -50.92 -7.02 -30.41
CA VAL A 118 -49.67 -7.23 -31.12
C VAL A 118 -49.02 -8.45 -30.50
N PRO A 119 -48.85 -9.57 -31.24
CA PRO A 119 -48.18 -10.75 -30.69
C PRO A 119 -46.82 -10.42 -30.16
N GLU A 120 -46.43 -11.06 -29.06
CA GLU A 120 -45.14 -10.82 -28.35
C GLU A 120 -43.95 -10.98 -29.31
N ILE A 121 -44.03 -11.92 -30.27
CA ILE A 121 -43.03 -12.15 -31.31
C ILE A 121 -42.83 -10.89 -32.18
N VAL A 122 -43.93 -10.23 -32.58
CA VAL A 122 -43.89 -9.01 -33.41
C VAL A 122 -43.33 -7.84 -32.59
N ARG A 123 -43.61 -7.76 -31.28
CA ARG A 123 -43.02 -6.77 -30.39
C ARG A 123 -41.52 -6.99 -30.22
N GLN A 124 -41.08 -8.23 -30.11
CA GLN A 124 -39.66 -8.56 -30.01
C GLN A 124 -38.93 -8.24 -31.31
N GLN A 125 -39.47 -8.62 -32.46
CA GLN A 125 -38.89 -8.26 -33.76
C GLN A 125 -38.81 -6.73 -33.94
N LEU A 126 -39.90 -6.01 -33.63
CA LEU A 126 -39.90 -4.55 -33.75
C LEU A 126 -38.88 -3.88 -32.80
N ARG A 127 -38.66 -4.42 -31.60
CA ARG A 127 -37.60 -3.95 -30.67
C ARG A 127 -36.22 -4.23 -31.22
N GLU A 128 -35.98 -5.40 -31.78
CA GLU A 128 -34.71 -5.73 -32.40
C GLU A 128 -34.42 -4.90 -33.64
N ASP A 129 -35.41 -4.70 -34.50
CA ASP A 129 -35.27 -3.86 -35.70
C ASP A 129 -35.03 -2.40 -35.35
N ILE A 130 -35.76 -1.83 -34.39
CA ILE A 130 -35.54 -0.46 -33.90
C ILE A 130 -34.17 -0.35 -33.24
N LYS A 131 -33.77 -1.34 -32.43
CA LYS A 131 -32.44 -1.36 -31.80
C LYS A 131 -31.33 -1.38 -32.85
N ASN A 132 -31.46 -2.23 -33.87
CA ASN A 132 -30.48 -2.35 -34.95
C ASN A 132 -30.41 -1.09 -35.80
N GLU A 133 -31.58 -0.48 -36.12
CA GLU A 133 -31.65 0.76 -36.89
C GLU A 133 -31.04 1.96 -36.10
N VAL A 134 -31.35 2.06 -34.82
CA VAL A 134 -30.76 3.08 -33.93
C VAL A 134 -29.24 2.87 -33.76
N MET A 135 -28.81 1.62 -33.63
CA MET A 135 -27.37 1.31 -33.52
C MET A 135 -26.63 1.62 -34.83
N ALA A 136 -27.21 1.24 -35.99
CA ALA A 136 -26.62 1.54 -37.29
C ALA A 136 -26.57 3.05 -37.58
N LYS A 137 -27.58 3.79 -37.13
CA LYS A 137 -27.62 5.26 -37.25
C LYS A 137 -26.63 5.94 -36.31
N ALA A 138 -26.48 5.45 -35.08
CA ALA A 138 -25.50 5.92 -34.10
C ALA A 138 -24.06 5.68 -34.58
N GLU A 139 -23.82 4.54 -35.25
CA GLU A 139 -22.53 4.20 -35.84
C GLU A 139 -22.19 5.08 -37.05
N LYS A 140 -23.19 5.38 -37.90
CA LYS A 140 -23.03 6.22 -39.08
C LYS A 140 -22.87 7.71 -38.77
N GLU A 141 -23.49 8.18 -37.71
CA GLU A 141 -23.46 9.59 -37.27
C GLU A 141 -22.42 9.85 -36.18
N ASN A 142 -21.59 8.85 -35.84
CA ASN A 142 -20.44 8.95 -34.93
C ASN A 142 -20.76 9.50 -33.53
N TRP A 143 -22.03 9.43 -33.09
CA TRP A 143 -22.36 9.71 -31.68
C TRP A 143 -22.35 8.41 -30.89
N ALA A 144 -21.77 8.50 -29.67
CA ALA A 144 -21.39 7.40 -28.82
C ALA A 144 -22.37 6.23 -28.85
N SER A 145 -22.00 5.13 -29.49
CA SER A 145 -22.71 3.85 -29.34
C SER A 145 -22.63 3.44 -27.87
N PRO A 146 -23.77 3.20 -27.20
CA PRO A 146 -23.74 2.68 -25.84
C PRO A 146 -22.92 1.39 -25.81
N GLY A 147 -21.72 1.41 -25.15
CA GLY A 147 -20.83 0.27 -25.05
C GLY A 147 -19.65 0.22 -26.01
N LYS A 148 -19.51 1.14 -26.99
CA LYS A 148 -18.26 1.29 -27.76
C LYS A 148 -17.48 2.50 -27.24
N TYR A 149 -16.51 2.22 -26.38
CA TYR A 149 -15.52 3.22 -25.98
C TYR A 149 -14.49 3.39 -27.10
N PRO A 150 -13.87 4.59 -27.27
CA PRO A 150 -12.73 4.77 -28.16
C PRO A 150 -11.66 3.72 -27.90
N GLU A 151 -10.93 3.26 -28.91
CA GLU A 151 -9.91 2.21 -28.76
C GLU A 151 -8.89 2.53 -27.66
N TRP A 152 -8.49 3.79 -27.54
CA TRP A 152 -7.56 4.22 -26.49
C TRP A 152 -8.14 4.02 -25.07
N ALA A 153 -9.46 4.24 -24.89
CA ALA A 153 -10.11 4.07 -23.60
C ALA A 153 -10.27 2.58 -23.21
N GLN A 154 -10.38 1.69 -24.19
CA GLN A 154 -10.41 0.24 -23.95
C GLN A 154 -9.05 -0.32 -23.49
N ARG A 155 -7.97 0.39 -23.78
CA ARG A 155 -6.60 0.03 -23.39
C ARG A 155 -6.22 0.53 -22.01
N ILE A 156 -7.07 1.32 -21.36
CA ILE A 156 -6.80 1.91 -20.04
C ILE A 156 -7.72 1.24 -19.01
N ARG A 157 -7.12 0.71 -17.94
CA ARG A 157 -7.80 0.15 -16.79
C ARG A 157 -7.51 0.98 -15.56
N PHE A 158 -8.54 1.51 -14.93
CA PHE A 158 -8.47 2.13 -13.62
C PHE A 158 -8.77 1.09 -12.55
N PHE A 159 -8.09 1.18 -11.43
CA PHE A 159 -8.31 0.35 -10.26
C PHE A 159 -7.96 1.10 -9.00
N GLY A 160 -8.55 0.68 -7.88
CA GLY A 160 -8.25 1.29 -6.61
C GLY A 160 -8.84 0.55 -5.44
N ASP A 161 -8.44 0.96 -4.26
CA ASP A 161 -8.98 0.46 -3.01
C ASP A 161 -8.95 1.52 -1.91
N VAL A 162 -9.90 1.39 -0.99
CA VAL A 162 -9.99 2.20 0.22
C VAL A 162 -10.11 1.26 1.40
N ARG A 163 -9.36 1.56 2.45
CA ARG A 163 -9.42 0.86 3.73
C ARG A 163 -9.59 1.86 4.86
N VAL A 164 -10.61 1.65 5.68
CA VAL A 164 -10.77 2.32 6.97
C VAL A 164 -10.40 1.31 8.04
N ARG A 165 -9.47 1.66 8.91
CA ARG A 165 -8.92 0.78 9.94
C ARG A 165 -9.11 1.38 11.32
N TYR A 166 -9.50 0.54 12.27
CA TYR A 166 -9.30 0.76 13.68
C TYR A 166 -8.17 -0.16 14.17
N GLU A 167 -7.15 0.43 14.80
CA GLU A 167 -6.01 -0.26 15.37
C GLU A 167 -5.94 0.01 16.86
N ALA A 168 -5.79 -1.04 17.66
CA ALA A 168 -5.57 -0.95 19.09
C ALA A 168 -4.26 -1.66 19.45
N ASP A 169 -3.30 -0.89 19.99
CA ASP A 169 -2.02 -1.38 20.49
C ASP A 169 -2.11 -1.51 22.01
N LEU A 170 -1.93 -2.71 22.51
CA LEU A 170 -2.05 -3.05 23.91
C LEU A 170 -0.69 -3.53 24.43
N PHE A 171 -0.08 -2.75 25.32
CA PHE A 171 1.22 -3.07 25.88
C PHE A 171 1.07 -3.73 27.26
N PRO A 172 1.45 -5.01 27.41
CA PRO A 172 1.43 -5.66 28.72
C PRO A 172 2.48 -5.04 29.65
N PRO A 173 2.31 -5.17 30.97
CA PRO A 173 3.32 -4.74 31.94
C PRO A 173 4.65 -5.45 31.71
N GLY A 174 5.77 -4.73 31.87
CA GLY A 174 7.12 -5.29 31.76
C GLY A 174 7.95 -4.75 30.62
N ASN A 175 7.35 -4.04 29.67
CA ASN A 175 8.11 -3.31 28.65
C ASN A 175 8.93 -2.19 29.30
N SER A 176 10.16 -2.02 28.78
CA SER A 176 11.00 -0.88 29.14
C SER A 176 11.09 0.09 27.97
N PRO A 177 10.42 1.25 28.01
CA PRO A 177 10.47 2.22 26.91
C PRO A 177 11.89 2.73 26.65
N SER A 178 12.74 2.79 27.66
CA SER A 178 14.14 3.24 27.51
C SER A 178 15.01 2.33 26.64
N THR A 179 14.59 1.10 26.39
CA THR A 179 15.33 0.13 25.57
C THR A 179 14.85 0.04 24.12
N ALA A 180 13.72 0.65 23.81
CA ALA A 180 13.14 0.66 22.47
C ALA A 180 13.54 1.94 21.71
N VAL A 181 14.82 2.08 21.37
CA VAL A 181 15.36 3.27 20.68
C VAL A 181 14.78 3.39 19.27
N ASN A 182 14.36 4.61 18.91
CA ASN A 182 13.86 4.96 17.58
C ASN A 182 15.02 5.45 16.69
N TYR A 183 15.75 4.53 16.09
CA TYR A 183 16.85 4.85 15.17
C TYR A 183 16.38 5.59 13.92
N ASN A 184 15.14 5.36 13.48
CA ASN A 184 14.57 6.10 12.37
C ASN A 184 14.51 7.60 12.67
N ALA A 185 14.02 7.99 13.84
CA ALA A 185 13.95 9.40 14.23
C ALA A 185 15.34 10.06 14.32
N ILE A 186 16.37 9.32 14.76
CA ILE A 186 17.74 9.82 14.77
C ILE A 186 18.29 9.97 13.36
N ASN A 187 18.14 8.93 12.51
CA ASN A 187 18.77 8.88 11.20
C ASN A 187 18.08 9.79 10.16
N THR A 188 16.79 10.06 10.31
CA THR A 188 16.03 10.97 9.43
C THR A 188 15.98 12.40 9.98
N GLY A 189 16.32 12.59 11.24
CA GLY A 189 16.37 13.87 11.92
C GLY A 189 17.80 14.38 12.15
N LEU A 190 18.01 14.94 13.33
CA LEU A 190 19.33 15.40 13.78
C LEU A 190 20.09 14.28 14.51
N PRO A 191 21.43 14.24 14.39
CA PRO A 191 22.25 13.26 15.11
C PRO A 191 22.08 13.43 16.61
N TYR A 192 22.08 12.31 17.32
CA TYR A 192 21.84 12.29 18.76
C TYR A 192 23.12 12.40 19.57
N ASN A 193 23.13 13.28 20.60
CA ASN A 193 24.25 13.40 21.50
C ASN A 193 24.30 12.23 22.50
N VAL A 194 25.16 11.28 22.27
CA VAL A 194 25.31 10.07 23.10
C VAL A 194 25.89 10.30 24.49
N LEU A 195 26.60 11.42 24.73
CA LEU A 195 27.09 11.80 26.06
C LEU A 195 26.00 12.39 26.96
N GLY A 196 24.91 12.91 26.39
CA GLY A 196 23.77 13.38 27.18
C GLY A 196 23.08 12.30 28.00
N SER A 197 23.44 11.05 27.75
CA SER A 197 22.94 9.86 28.44
C SER A 197 23.99 9.27 29.42
N GLY A 198 25.01 10.02 29.85
CA GLY A 198 26.03 9.55 30.75
C GLY A 198 25.49 8.83 32.00
N PRO A 199 26.35 8.26 32.88
CA PRO A 199 25.93 7.45 34.04
C PRO A 199 24.94 8.13 34.99
N ASN A 200 24.80 9.46 34.88
CA ASN A 200 23.72 10.28 35.46
C ASN A 200 22.73 10.78 34.42
N GLY A 201 22.81 10.31 33.17
CA GLY A 201 21.98 10.75 32.07
C GLY A 201 20.53 10.27 32.23
N ASN A 202 19.58 11.10 31.82
CA ASN A 202 18.18 10.73 31.76
C ASN A 202 17.98 9.66 30.65
N PRO A 203 17.69 8.40 30.98
CA PRO A 203 17.46 7.35 29.97
C PRO A 203 16.28 7.67 29.04
N TYR A 204 15.42 8.61 29.43
CA TYR A 204 14.30 9.11 28.62
C TYR A 204 14.71 10.23 27.64
N ALA A 205 15.97 10.65 27.62
CA ALA A 205 16.46 11.64 26.66
C ALA A 205 16.66 11.09 25.24
N TRP A 206 16.76 9.76 25.08
CA TRP A 206 16.84 9.12 23.78
C TRP A 206 15.47 9.17 23.05
N PRO A 207 15.47 9.36 21.74
CA PRO A 207 14.28 9.11 20.94
C PRO A 207 13.90 7.63 21.07
N THR A 208 12.82 7.34 21.77
CA THR A 208 12.35 5.98 22.00
C THR A 208 10.92 5.83 21.53
N TYR A 209 10.54 4.59 21.20
CA TYR A 209 9.14 4.25 21.00
C TYR A 209 8.45 4.20 22.36
N ASP A 210 7.21 4.72 22.41
CA ASP A 210 6.38 4.66 23.61
C ASP A 210 5.74 3.28 23.71
N THR A 211 6.42 2.36 24.38
CA THR A 211 6.06 0.93 24.44
C THR A 211 5.37 0.53 25.74
N ASN A 212 4.90 1.49 26.56
CA ASN A 212 4.19 1.26 27.82
C ASN A 212 2.85 1.93 27.92
N GLN A 213 2.37 2.55 26.83
CA GLN A 213 1.08 3.25 26.78
C GLN A 213 0.20 2.64 25.69
N ASN A 214 -0.95 2.09 26.09
CA ASN A 214 -1.95 1.60 25.14
C ASN A 214 -2.46 2.72 24.23
N ARG A 215 -2.70 2.42 22.97
CA ARG A 215 -3.15 3.38 21.96
C ARG A 215 -4.29 2.82 21.14
N SER A 216 -5.16 3.71 20.69
CA SER A 216 -6.18 3.44 19.68
C SER A 216 -5.98 4.41 18.54
N ARG A 217 -5.82 3.88 17.34
CA ARG A 217 -5.45 4.67 16.15
C ARG A 217 -6.39 4.39 14.99
N PRO A 218 -7.37 5.27 14.70
CA PRO A 218 -8.09 5.19 13.44
C PRO A 218 -7.14 5.57 12.28
N GLN A 219 -7.23 4.84 11.18
CA GLN A 219 -6.36 5.01 10.01
C GLN A 219 -7.19 4.91 8.74
N LEU A 220 -6.74 5.63 7.72
CA LEU A 220 -7.27 5.59 6.36
C LEU A 220 -6.17 5.20 5.39
N MET A 221 -6.49 4.36 4.42
CA MET A 221 -5.67 4.10 3.24
C MET A 221 -6.54 4.27 2.00
N ALA A 222 -6.05 4.98 1.01
CA ALA A 222 -6.66 5.06 -0.30
C ALA A 222 -5.57 4.95 -1.37
N ARG A 223 -5.84 4.12 -2.40
CA ARG A 223 -4.95 3.93 -3.54
C ARG A 223 -5.76 4.04 -4.83
N LEU A 224 -5.22 4.72 -5.82
CA LEU A 224 -5.80 4.82 -7.16
C LEU A 224 -4.72 4.58 -8.18
N GLY A 225 -4.92 3.63 -9.06
CA GLY A 225 -3.99 3.25 -10.11
C GLY A 225 -4.62 3.23 -11.49
N MET A 226 -3.74 3.25 -12.47
CA MET A 226 -4.08 3.12 -13.88
C MET A 226 -3.04 2.24 -14.56
N GLU A 227 -3.49 1.33 -15.42
CA GLU A 227 -2.65 0.57 -16.34
C GLU A 227 -3.13 0.81 -17.77
N ALA A 228 -2.18 1.01 -18.68
CA ALA A 228 -2.43 1.21 -20.09
C ALA A 228 -1.69 0.17 -20.92
N ASP A 229 -2.41 -0.51 -21.81
CA ASP A 229 -1.83 -1.34 -22.86
C ASP A 229 -1.35 -0.44 -24.01
N LEU A 230 -0.03 -0.44 -24.26
CA LEU A 230 0.62 0.38 -25.28
C LEU A 230 0.81 -0.38 -26.60
N SER A 231 0.27 -1.60 -26.72
CA SER A 231 0.47 -2.54 -27.83
C SER A 231 1.85 -3.18 -27.87
N ASP A 232 2.05 -4.14 -28.76
CA ASP A 232 3.32 -4.85 -29.00
C ASP A 232 3.97 -5.45 -27.74
N GLY A 233 3.12 -5.80 -26.74
CA GLY A 233 3.57 -6.37 -25.47
C GLY A 233 4.05 -5.34 -24.43
N PHE A 234 3.93 -4.04 -24.71
CA PHE A 234 4.24 -2.98 -23.75
C PHE A 234 3.04 -2.55 -22.92
N TRP A 235 3.28 -2.34 -21.64
CA TRP A 235 2.32 -1.79 -20.68
C TRP A 235 2.98 -0.69 -19.87
N ALA A 236 2.23 0.32 -19.51
CA ALA A 236 2.65 1.31 -18.53
C ALA A 236 1.62 1.38 -17.41
N GLY A 237 2.10 1.56 -16.19
CA GLY A 237 1.24 1.70 -15.03
C GLY A 237 1.74 2.74 -14.05
N PHE A 238 0.80 3.38 -13.37
CA PHE A 238 1.11 4.19 -12.20
C PHE A 238 0.03 4.01 -11.13
N ARG A 239 0.41 4.26 -9.88
CA ARG A 239 -0.49 4.26 -8.72
C ARG A 239 -0.10 5.37 -7.76
N ILE A 240 -1.07 6.10 -7.28
CA ILE A 240 -0.94 7.03 -6.17
C ILE A 240 -1.56 6.40 -4.91
N ALA A 241 -1.01 6.74 -3.76
CA ALA A 241 -1.46 6.22 -2.48
C ALA A 241 -1.36 7.27 -1.37
N THR A 242 -2.18 7.13 -0.34
CA THR A 242 -2.02 7.86 0.92
C THR A 242 -0.79 7.35 1.69
N GLY A 243 -0.45 7.98 2.80
CA GLY A 243 0.62 7.56 3.71
C GLY A 243 1.70 8.62 3.89
N ASP A 244 2.85 8.20 4.35
CA ASP A 244 4.03 9.04 4.55
C ASP A 244 5.10 8.64 3.52
N SER A 245 5.72 9.62 2.87
CA SER A 245 6.79 9.41 1.89
C SER A 245 8.04 8.76 2.48
N SER A 246 8.23 8.84 3.78
CA SER A 246 9.40 8.30 4.46
C SER A 246 9.34 6.79 4.71
N THR A 247 8.14 6.19 4.71
CA THR A 247 7.97 4.75 4.95
C THR A 247 7.71 3.98 3.66
N PRO A 248 8.52 2.97 3.31
CA PRO A 248 8.32 2.15 2.13
C PRO A 248 7.25 1.06 2.33
N VAL A 249 6.82 0.80 3.57
CA VAL A 249 5.98 -0.37 3.93
C VAL A 249 4.61 -0.01 4.51
N SER A 250 4.18 1.24 4.47
CA SER A 250 2.86 1.62 4.99
C SER A 250 2.21 2.73 4.17
N PHE A 251 0.93 2.55 3.85
CA PHE A 251 0.07 3.55 3.19
C PHE A 251 -0.96 4.16 4.14
N ASN A 252 -0.86 3.85 5.41
CA ASN A 252 -1.80 4.33 6.40
C ASN A 252 -1.60 5.82 6.67
N HIS A 253 -2.67 6.58 6.60
CA HIS A 253 -2.78 7.91 7.15
C HIS A 253 -3.52 7.84 8.48
N PHE A 254 -2.95 8.45 9.53
CA PHE A 254 -3.60 8.50 10.83
C PHE A 254 -4.67 9.58 10.83
N GLU A 255 -5.92 9.20 11.09
CA GLU A 255 -7.02 10.13 11.28
C GLU A 255 -6.75 10.99 12.50
N GLY A 256 -6.76 12.30 12.32
CA GLY A 256 -6.42 13.25 13.39
C GLY A 256 -4.94 13.23 13.79
N GLY A 257 -4.03 12.79 12.92
CA GLY A 257 -2.60 12.59 13.15
C GLY A 257 -1.86 13.78 13.77
N ALA A 258 -0.54 13.75 13.80
CA ALA A 258 0.27 14.81 14.41
C ALA A 258 -0.10 16.20 13.83
N GLY A 259 -0.77 17.03 14.62
CA GLY A 259 -1.38 18.30 14.17
C GLY A 259 -2.89 18.26 14.01
N GLY A 260 -3.51 17.11 13.81
CA GLY A 260 -4.98 16.90 13.84
C GLY A 260 -5.81 17.93 13.06
N ASN A 261 -6.87 18.39 13.66
CA ASN A 261 -7.76 19.45 13.15
C ASN A 261 -8.35 19.16 11.76
N PHE A 262 -8.68 17.88 11.49
CA PHE A 262 -9.21 17.45 10.18
C PHE A 262 -8.32 17.82 9.00
N SER A 263 -6.99 17.81 9.19
CA SER A 263 -6.03 18.07 8.12
C SER A 263 -6.12 17.03 7.01
N LYS A 264 -5.81 17.46 5.77
CA LYS A 264 -5.87 16.60 4.60
C LYS A 264 -4.77 15.55 4.62
N ALA A 265 -5.07 14.33 4.14
CA ALA A 265 -4.07 13.29 3.90
C ALA A 265 -3.14 13.68 2.75
N ALA A 266 -1.86 13.36 2.89
CA ALA A 266 -0.90 13.45 1.80
C ALA A 266 -1.10 12.30 0.81
N ILE A 267 -0.80 12.56 -0.48
CA ILE A 267 -0.87 11.57 -1.56
C ILE A 267 0.50 11.51 -2.23
N TRP A 268 1.01 10.31 -2.46
CA TRP A 268 2.34 10.05 -3.01
C TRP A 268 2.28 9.15 -4.24
N LEU A 269 3.28 9.29 -5.12
CA LEU A 269 3.47 8.35 -6.22
C LEU A 269 4.00 7.03 -5.66
N ASP A 270 3.19 6.00 -5.70
CA ASP A 270 3.50 4.69 -5.14
C ASP A 270 4.05 3.72 -6.17
N ARG A 271 3.54 3.73 -7.39
CA ARG A 271 4.01 2.91 -8.53
C ARG A 271 4.13 3.79 -9.77
N ALA A 272 5.18 3.52 -10.57
CA ALA A 272 5.35 4.09 -11.90
C ALA A 272 6.31 3.19 -12.69
N PHE A 273 5.79 2.42 -13.64
CA PHE A 273 6.57 1.39 -14.31
C PHE A 273 6.19 1.20 -15.77
N ILE A 274 7.13 0.65 -16.51
CA ILE A 274 6.92 0.06 -17.83
C ILE A 274 7.15 -1.45 -17.70
N LYS A 275 6.22 -2.21 -18.27
CA LYS A 275 6.30 -3.66 -18.40
C LYS A 275 6.35 -4.02 -19.86
N TYR A 276 7.24 -4.94 -20.24
CA TYR A 276 7.38 -5.45 -21.60
C TYR A 276 7.32 -6.97 -21.60
N SER A 277 6.36 -7.53 -22.32
CA SER A 277 6.16 -8.97 -22.47
C SER A 277 6.25 -9.34 -23.96
N PRO A 278 7.47 -9.59 -24.50
CA PRO A 278 7.65 -9.94 -25.91
C PRO A 278 6.99 -11.27 -26.29
N VAL A 279 6.89 -12.16 -25.33
CA VAL A 279 6.20 -13.45 -25.42
C VAL A 279 5.48 -13.72 -24.10
N SER A 280 4.48 -14.59 -24.11
CA SER A 280 3.61 -14.84 -22.97
C SER A 280 4.32 -15.33 -21.70
N ASN A 281 5.48 -15.93 -21.86
CA ASN A 281 6.25 -16.56 -20.79
C ASN A 281 7.49 -15.78 -20.34
N LEU A 282 7.69 -14.54 -20.85
CA LEU A 282 8.82 -13.68 -20.50
C LEU A 282 8.35 -12.24 -20.31
N THR A 283 8.64 -11.66 -19.16
CA THR A 283 8.25 -10.29 -18.80
C THR A 283 9.43 -9.55 -18.21
N PHE A 284 9.62 -8.31 -18.65
CA PHE A 284 10.58 -7.35 -18.12
C PHE A 284 9.83 -6.20 -17.45
N TYR A 285 10.36 -5.72 -16.34
CA TYR A 285 9.87 -4.56 -15.61
C TYR A 285 10.97 -3.53 -15.48
N ALA A 286 10.61 -2.25 -15.60
CA ALA A 286 11.48 -1.12 -15.33
C ALA A 286 10.69 0.00 -14.62
N GLY A 287 11.28 0.60 -13.59
CA GLY A 287 10.66 1.65 -12.78
C GLY A 287 10.35 1.22 -11.36
N ARG A 288 9.22 1.67 -10.83
CA ARG A 288 8.75 1.35 -9.47
C ARG A 288 7.49 0.49 -9.57
N PHE A 289 7.59 -0.79 -9.17
CA PHE A 289 6.56 -1.80 -9.37
C PHE A 289 6.38 -2.71 -8.13
N ASP A 290 5.36 -3.57 -8.16
CA ASP A 290 5.10 -4.53 -7.09
C ASP A 290 6.21 -5.59 -7.01
N ASN A 291 6.32 -6.28 -5.86
CA ASN A 291 7.31 -7.33 -5.66
C ASN A 291 7.28 -8.36 -6.81
N PRO A 292 8.37 -8.49 -7.58
CA PRO A 292 8.41 -9.44 -8.70
C PRO A 292 8.63 -10.89 -8.25
N PHE A 293 9.09 -11.11 -7.00
CA PHE A 293 9.40 -12.43 -6.47
C PHE A 293 8.16 -13.09 -5.86
N PHE A 294 8.04 -14.38 -5.99
CA PHE A 294 7.04 -15.14 -5.25
C PHE A 294 7.34 -15.11 -3.75
N ALA A 295 6.43 -14.62 -2.97
CA ALA A 295 6.45 -14.63 -1.51
C ALA A 295 5.15 -15.27 -0.99
N ALA A 296 5.27 -16.32 -0.19
CA ALA A 296 4.11 -16.98 0.41
C ALA A 296 3.54 -16.16 1.58
N THR A 297 4.40 -15.37 2.23
CA THR A 297 4.09 -14.60 3.44
C THR A 297 4.72 -13.21 3.42
N ASP A 298 4.49 -12.42 4.47
CA ASP A 298 5.12 -11.11 4.68
C ASP A 298 6.39 -11.21 5.57
N LEU A 299 7.10 -12.34 5.55
CA LEU A 299 8.26 -12.55 6.42
C LEU A 299 9.45 -11.69 6.00
N VAL A 300 9.82 -11.72 4.72
CA VAL A 300 11.00 -11.02 4.17
C VAL A 300 10.61 -9.65 3.66
N TYR A 301 9.65 -9.60 2.76
CA TYR A 301 9.13 -8.36 2.18
C TYR A 301 7.66 -8.17 2.50
N TYR A 302 7.32 -6.98 2.97
CA TYR A 302 5.93 -6.63 3.18
C TYR A 302 5.19 -6.54 1.84
N ARG A 303 3.96 -7.01 1.80
CA ARG A 303 3.13 -7.09 0.58
C ARG A 303 2.92 -5.74 -0.13
N ASP A 304 2.98 -4.63 0.61
CA ASP A 304 2.78 -3.29 0.05
C ASP A 304 4.09 -2.62 -0.41
N LEU A 305 5.26 -3.25 -0.18
CA LEU A 305 6.55 -2.74 -0.60
C LEU A 305 6.64 -2.62 -2.12
N ALA A 306 7.13 -1.48 -2.60
CA ALA A 306 7.49 -1.27 -4.00
C ALA A 306 8.97 -1.50 -4.23
N PHE A 307 9.30 -2.05 -5.39
CA PHE A 307 10.66 -2.25 -5.84
C PHE A 307 10.99 -1.24 -6.93
N ASP A 308 12.01 -0.42 -6.69
CA ASP A 308 12.58 0.49 -7.70
C ASP A 308 13.68 -0.24 -8.47
N GLY A 309 13.66 -0.24 -9.82
CA GLY A 309 14.75 -0.82 -10.60
C GLY A 309 14.28 -1.61 -11.81
N PHE A 310 14.94 -2.75 -12.01
CA PHE A 310 14.69 -3.64 -13.14
C PHE A 310 14.48 -5.07 -12.66
N ALA A 311 13.50 -5.75 -13.26
CA ALA A 311 13.26 -7.17 -12.99
C ALA A 311 12.88 -7.90 -14.28
N THR A 312 13.16 -9.19 -14.29
CA THR A 312 12.70 -10.11 -15.33
C THR A 312 12.05 -11.32 -14.68
N GLN A 313 10.96 -11.77 -15.27
CA GLN A 313 10.26 -12.99 -14.91
C GLN A 313 10.12 -13.87 -16.13
N ALA A 314 10.45 -15.16 -16.00
CA ALA A 314 10.21 -16.14 -17.04
C ALA A 314 9.58 -17.39 -16.42
N SER A 315 8.64 -18.01 -17.16
CA SER A 315 8.02 -19.26 -16.75
C SER A 315 7.74 -20.11 -17.99
N TYR A 316 7.81 -21.42 -17.84
CA TYR A 316 7.54 -22.33 -18.96
C TYR A 316 6.90 -23.62 -18.45
N GLU A 317 5.76 -23.99 -19.01
CA GLU A 317 5.12 -25.26 -18.69
C GLU A 317 5.88 -26.40 -19.37
N VAL A 318 6.67 -27.15 -18.58
CA VAL A 318 7.49 -28.27 -19.10
C VAL A 318 6.70 -29.54 -19.27
N ARG A 319 5.62 -29.70 -18.49
CA ARG A 319 4.61 -30.77 -18.57
C ARG A 319 3.29 -30.21 -18.09
N PRO A 320 2.14 -30.78 -18.53
CA PRO A 320 0.85 -30.38 -18.00
C PRO A 320 0.85 -30.35 -16.48
N GLY A 321 0.55 -29.20 -15.90
CA GLY A 321 0.52 -29.00 -14.45
C GLY A 321 1.88 -28.78 -13.78
N ILE A 322 3.00 -28.65 -14.52
CA ILE A 322 4.32 -28.32 -13.94
C ILE A 322 4.90 -27.12 -14.66
N THR A 323 4.92 -25.97 -13.99
CA THR A 323 5.38 -24.69 -14.52
C THR A 323 6.53 -24.13 -13.69
N PRO A 324 7.79 -24.48 -13.97
CA PRO A 324 8.93 -23.81 -13.38
C PRO A 324 8.97 -22.33 -13.79
N PHE A 325 9.51 -21.51 -12.89
CA PHE A 325 9.70 -20.07 -13.12
C PHE A 325 11.05 -19.60 -12.58
N VAL A 326 11.54 -18.52 -13.16
CA VAL A 326 12.72 -17.80 -12.70
C VAL A 326 12.41 -16.32 -12.62
N VAL A 327 12.91 -15.67 -11.57
CA VAL A 327 12.84 -14.22 -11.39
C VAL A 327 14.23 -13.71 -11.05
N ALA A 328 14.62 -12.60 -11.67
CA ALA A 328 15.88 -11.91 -11.35
C ALA A 328 15.66 -10.40 -11.40
N GLY A 329 16.42 -9.66 -10.59
CA GLY A 329 16.29 -8.20 -10.58
C GLY A 329 17.47 -7.49 -9.91
N ALA A 330 17.56 -6.18 -10.20
CA ALA A 330 18.53 -5.26 -9.63
C ALA A 330 17.82 -3.97 -9.21
N PHE A 331 17.95 -3.62 -7.94
CA PHE A 331 17.15 -2.59 -7.29
C PHE A 331 18.04 -1.61 -6.52
N PRO A 332 18.14 -0.34 -6.97
CA PRO A 332 18.82 0.69 -6.19
C PRO A 332 18.00 0.99 -4.93
N ILE A 333 18.64 0.87 -3.76
CA ILE A 333 18.04 1.19 -2.46
C ILE A 333 18.36 2.63 -2.09
N PHE A 334 19.55 3.09 -2.42
CA PHE A 334 20.02 4.44 -2.12
C PHE A 334 21.05 4.89 -3.14
N ASN A 335 20.91 6.10 -3.63
CA ASN A 335 21.90 6.75 -4.49
C ASN A 335 22.39 8.03 -3.82
N THR A 336 23.71 8.17 -3.77
CA THR A 336 24.34 9.38 -3.25
C THR A 336 24.09 10.55 -4.19
N ALA A 337 23.50 11.63 -3.69
CA ALA A 337 23.24 12.83 -4.47
C ALA A 337 24.57 13.46 -4.95
N ILE A 338 24.57 14.02 -6.16
CA ILE A 338 25.75 14.65 -6.76
C ILE A 338 26.29 15.85 -5.98
N ASP A 339 25.40 16.49 -5.20
CA ASP A 339 25.66 17.62 -4.32
C ASP A 339 25.81 17.22 -2.84
N ALA A 340 25.85 15.90 -2.55
CA ALA A 340 26.04 15.41 -1.19
C ALA A 340 27.29 16.03 -0.57
N GLY A 341 27.10 16.50 0.64
CA GLY A 341 27.91 17.43 1.41
C GLY A 341 29.43 17.36 1.35
N SER A 342 30.07 18.42 1.73
CA SER A 342 31.51 18.47 1.94
C SER A 342 31.85 17.88 3.30
N THR A 343 32.73 16.88 3.33
CA THR A 343 33.37 16.43 4.55
C THR A 343 34.44 17.44 4.94
N LEU A 344 34.29 18.07 6.09
CA LEU A 344 35.41 18.75 6.75
C LEU A 344 36.24 17.67 7.47
N ASP A 345 37.18 17.07 6.77
CA ASP A 345 38.18 16.22 7.40
C ASP A 345 39.29 17.09 7.99
N PHE A 346 39.16 17.47 9.26
CA PHE A 346 40.11 18.31 9.96
C PHE A 346 41.40 17.57 10.39
N THR A 347 41.49 16.25 10.20
CA THR A 347 42.71 15.49 10.51
C THR A 347 43.79 15.71 9.45
N ASN A 348 43.40 16.19 8.27
CA ASN A 348 44.30 16.52 7.18
C ASN A 348 44.13 17.97 6.73
N SER A 349 44.87 18.89 7.33
CA SER A 349 44.81 20.32 7.09
C SER A 349 45.10 20.76 5.63
N SER A 350 45.40 19.83 4.75
CA SER A 350 45.65 20.06 3.32
C SER A 350 44.41 19.78 2.46
N VAL A 351 43.31 19.35 3.01
CA VAL A 351 42.14 18.91 2.21
C VAL A 351 41.22 20.07 1.97
N ILE A 352 41.10 20.42 0.70
CA ILE A 352 39.97 21.19 0.16
C ILE A 352 38.69 20.43 0.57
N PRO A 353 37.62 21.12 1.01
CA PRO A 353 36.37 20.48 1.34
C PRO A 353 35.96 19.53 0.24
N GLY A 354 36.13 18.24 0.45
CA GLY A 354 35.78 17.19 -0.52
C GLY A 354 34.30 16.84 -0.39
N LYS A 355 33.71 16.39 -1.48
CA LYS A 355 32.38 15.79 -1.47
C LYS A 355 32.41 14.47 -0.72
N ALA A 356 31.28 14.08 -0.12
CA ALA A 356 31.13 12.75 0.45
C ALA A 356 31.43 11.66 -0.57
N PRO A 357 32.05 10.53 -0.16
CA PRO A 357 32.21 9.38 -1.05
C PRO A 357 30.83 8.84 -1.49
N SER A 358 30.78 8.14 -2.62
CA SER A 358 29.57 7.41 -3.01
C SER A 358 29.29 6.29 -1.99
N ASN A 359 28.05 6.24 -1.51
CA ASN A 359 27.53 5.20 -0.63
C ASN A 359 26.28 4.57 -1.28
N ASP A 360 26.31 4.37 -2.59
CA ASP A 360 25.21 3.78 -3.33
C ASP A 360 24.94 2.36 -2.84
N LYS A 361 23.69 2.03 -2.61
CA LYS A 361 23.24 0.75 -2.09
C LYS A 361 22.33 0.07 -3.07
N TRP A 362 22.56 -1.20 -3.28
CA TRP A 362 21.76 -2.01 -4.20
C TRP A 362 21.28 -3.29 -3.54
N MET A 363 20.16 -3.79 -4.03
CA MET A 363 19.72 -5.17 -3.79
C MET A 363 19.68 -5.90 -5.12
N PHE A 364 20.39 -7.03 -5.22
CA PHE A 364 20.32 -7.97 -6.33
C PHE A 364 19.57 -9.20 -5.87
N GLY A 365 18.57 -9.62 -6.65
CA GLY A 365 17.72 -10.75 -6.29
C GLY A 365 17.63 -11.78 -7.40
N GLY A 366 17.68 -13.06 -7.04
CA GLY A 366 17.42 -14.18 -7.93
C GLY A 366 16.53 -15.21 -7.24
N GLN A 367 15.53 -15.74 -7.95
CA GLN A 367 14.61 -16.76 -7.45
C GLN A 367 14.36 -17.82 -8.52
N LEU A 368 14.32 -19.07 -8.08
CA LEU A 368 13.90 -20.22 -8.87
C LEU A 368 12.75 -20.92 -8.14
N GLY A 369 11.72 -21.28 -8.87
CA GLY A 369 10.56 -21.95 -8.29
C GLY A 369 9.79 -22.77 -9.32
N SER A 370 8.74 -23.40 -8.85
CA SER A 370 7.77 -24.10 -9.71
C SER A 370 6.38 -24.00 -9.12
N ASN A 371 5.40 -23.89 -9.99
CA ASN A 371 4.01 -24.13 -9.68
C ASN A 371 3.67 -25.55 -10.18
N VAL A 372 3.05 -26.37 -9.34
CA VAL A 372 2.75 -27.78 -9.61
C VAL A 372 1.28 -28.04 -9.26
N HIS A 373 0.52 -28.53 -10.24
CA HIS A 373 -0.86 -28.98 -10.11
C HIS A 373 -0.93 -30.51 -10.30
N PRO A 374 -0.67 -31.31 -9.26
CA PRO A 374 -0.65 -32.78 -9.38
C PRO A 374 -2.05 -33.34 -9.68
N VAL A 375 -3.09 -32.66 -9.21
CA VAL A 375 -4.51 -32.87 -9.51
C VAL A 375 -5.20 -31.50 -9.58
N PRO A 376 -6.37 -31.38 -10.24
CA PRO A 376 -7.02 -30.07 -10.43
C PRO A 376 -7.32 -29.29 -9.15
N GLU A 377 -7.53 -29.99 -8.05
CA GLU A 377 -7.90 -29.41 -6.75
C GLU A 377 -6.68 -29.06 -5.87
N VAL A 378 -5.46 -29.33 -6.34
CA VAL A 378 -4.22 -29.08 -5.57
C VAL A 378 -3.29 -28.18 -6.36
N ASP A 379 -3.01 -27.01 -5.80
CA ASP A 379 -2.03 -26.06 -6.33
C ASP A 379 -0.87 -25.94 -5.34
N PHE A 380 0.32 -26.35 -5.75
CA PHE A 380 1.53 -26.27 -4.95
C PHE A 380 2.57 -25.38 -5.62
N THR A 381 2.85 -24.21 -5.03
CA THR A 381 3.91 -23.31 -5.48
C THR A 381 5.04 -23.29 -4.46
N PHE A 382 6.26 -23.46 -4.91
CA PHE A 382 7.46 -23.35 -4.08
C PHE A 382 8.57 -22.61 -4.81
N ALA A 383 9.43 -21.93 -4.03
CA ALA A 383 10.58 -21.22 -4.58
C ALA A 383 11.73 -21.13 -3.59
N ALA A 384 12.94 -21.01 -4.13
CA ALA A 384 14.14 -20.65 -3.40
C ALA A 384 14.70 -19.35 -3.99
N ALA A 385 15.06 -18.39 -3.14
CA ALA A 385 15.59 -17.10 -3.55
C ALA A 385 16.90 -16.78 -2.83
N TYR A 386 17.68 -15.93 -3.48
CA TYR A 386 18.89 -15.33 -2.91
C TYR A 386 18.85 -13.83 -3.16
N TYR A 387 19.03 -13.05 -2.08
CA TYR A 387 19.05 -11.59 -2.14
C TYR A 387 20.39 -11.09 -1.57
N ASP A 388 21.11 -10.30 -2.33
CA ASP A 388 22.39 -9.69 -1.93
C ASP A 388 22.23 -8.17 -1.80
N PHE A 389 22.43 -7.68 -0.60
CA PHE A 389 22.35 -6.25 -0.29
C PHE A 389 23.75 -5.67 -0.20
N THR A 390 24.15 -4.92 -1.22
CA THR A 390 25.48 -4.29 -1.28
C THR A 390 25.48 -2.97 -0.49
N ASP A 391 26.55 -2.73 0.24
CA ASP A 391 26.87 -1.49 0.97
C ASP A 391 25.82 -1.02 1.99
N VAL A 392 24.93 -1.93 2.45
CA VAL A 392 23.92 -1.61 3.49
C VAL A 392 24.51 -1.63 4.90
N GLN A 393 25.59 -2.40 5.12
CA GLN A 393 26.26 -2.46 6.41
C GLN A 393 26.90 -1.12 6.76
N GLY A 394 26.67 -0.64 7.97
CA GLY A 394 27.28 0.56 8.52
C GLY A 394 28.81 0.45 8.59
N GLN A 395 29.49 1.55 8.30
CA GLN A 395 30.95 1.66 8.38
C GLN A 395 31.31 2.81 9.30
N LEU A 396 32.35 2.61 10.12
CA LEU A 396 32.89 3.66 10.97
C LEU A 396 33.62 4.68 10.09
N SER A 397 33.36 5.97 10.31
CA SER A 397 34.03 7.05 9.56
C SER A 397 35.53 7.10 9.85
N SER A 398 36.29 7.78 8.98
CA SER A 398 37.57 8.36 9.39
C SER A 398 37.36 9.20 10.64
N PRO A 399 38.42 9.38 11.51
CA PRO A 399 38.32 10.25 12.66
C PRO A 399 37.80 11.64 12.26
N CYS A 400 36.73 12.11 12.90
CA CYS A 400 36.10 13.41 12.59
C CYS A 400 35.88 14.21 13.88
N PHE A 401 35.91 15.54 13.73
CA PHE A 401 35.55 16.46 14.82
C PHE A 401 34.09 16.86 14.67
N VAL A 402 33.33 16.78 15.74
CA VAL A 402 31.93 17.11 15.80
C VAL A 402 31.70 18.08 16.94
N PHE A 403 31.29 19.31 16.60
CA PHE A 403 31.00 20.38 17.54
C PHE A 403 29.49 20.67 17.63
N GLY A 404 28.74 20.30 16.60
CA GLY A 404 27.33 20.55 16.51
C GLY A 404 26.57 19.48 15.70
N THR A 405 25.27 19.63 15.62
CA THR A 405 24.38 18.72 14.89
C THR A 405 24.50 18.83 13.37
N GLN A 406 25.09 19.94 12.86
CA GLN A 406 25.27 20.18 11.43
C GLN A 406 26.60 19.66 10.89
N ASP A 407 27.49 19.20 11.75
CA ASP A 407 28.77 18.66 11.32
C ASP A 407 28.57 17.31 10.64
N PHE A 408 29.41 17.04 9.63
CA PHE A 408 29.32 15.88 8.76
C PHE A 408 30.59 15.01 8.88
N CYS A 409 30.40 13.68 8.99
CA CYS A 409 31.49 12.71 8.92
C CYS A 409 31.34 11.83 7.67
N SER A 410 32.43 11.25 7.16
CA SER A 410 32.52 10.60 5.86
C SER A 410 31.49 9.47 5.62
N THR A 411 30.96 8.86 6.67
CA THR A 411 30.00 7.74 6.59
C THR A 411 28.58 8.09 7.00
N ASP A 412 28.28 9.37 7.19
CA ASP A 412 26.91 9.78 7.57
C ASP A 412 25.84 9.34 6.57
N LEU A 413 26.18 9.27 5.27
CA LEU A 413 25.28 8.78 4.22
C LEU A 413 25.13 7.25 4.19
N ASN A 414 25.93 6.53 4.99
CA ASN A 414 25.79 5.08 5.13
C ASN A 414 24.60 4.69 6.04
N ARG A 415 24.04 5.66 6.78
CA ARG A 415 22.84 5.42 7.59
C ARG A 415 21.63 5.02 6.74
N PRO A 416 20.73 4.16 7.24
CA PRO A 416 19.44 3.91 6.60
C PRO A 416 18.59 5.19 6.50
N THR A 417 17.92 5.40 5.37
CA THR A 417 16.96 6.49 5.16
C THR A 417 15.59 6.19 5.78
N PHE A 418 15.36 4.93 6.10
CA PHE A 418 14.20 4.44 6.86
C PHE A 418 14.62 3.23 7.69
N ALA A 419 14.11 3.11 8.89
CA ALA A 419 14.30 1.99 9.78
C ALA A 419 13.01 1.69 10.53
N GLN A 420 12.68 0.41 10.69
CA GLN A 420 11.71 -0.03 11.68
C GLN A 420 12.42 -0.31 13.01
N ARG A 421 12.14 -1.41 13.64
CA ARG A 421 12.76 -1.82 14.88
C ARG A 421 13.29 -3.24 14.75
N GLY A 422 14.38 -3.55 15.46
CA GLY A 422 14.80 -4.92 15.69
C GLY A 422 16.15 -5.32 15.11
N ASN A 423 16.61 -4.72 13.99
CA ASN A 423 17.97 -4.95 13.54
C ASN A 423 18.99 -4.42 14.56
N THR A 424 20.19 -4.94 14.48
CA THR A 424 21.34 -4.47 15.25
C THR A 424 21.98 -3.27 14.55
N TYR A 425 22.13 -2.18 15.29
CA TYR A 425 22.75 -0.94 14.80
C TYR A 425 24.12 -0.71 15.41
N MET A 426 24.96 0.08 14.72
CA MET A 426 26.26 0.55 15.19
C MET A 426 26.38 2.05 14.99
N ALA A 427 27.20 2.70 15.81
CA ALA A 427 27.57 4.10 15.61
C ALA A 427 28.40 4.26 14.32
N LEU A 428 28.10 5.30 13.52
CA LEU A 428 28.80 5.56 12.26
C LEU A 428 29.98 6.51 12.39
N ARG A 429 29.94 7.43 13.34
CA ARG A 429 30.95 8.48 13.47
C ARG A 429 32.08 8.08 14.43
N ASN A 430 33.32 8.12 13.97
CA ASN A 430 34.53 8.01 14.78
C ASN A 430 34.92 9.40 15.31
N ILE A 431 34.18 9.85 16.33
CA ILE A 431 34.31 11.20 16.85
C ILE A 431 35.59 11.32 17.68
N VAL A 432 36.49 12.24 17.28
CA VAL A 432 37.65 12.62 18.08
C VAL A 432 37.17 13.40 19.30
N GLN A 433 37.36 12.80 20.49
CA GLN A 433 36.92 13.38 21.74
C GLN A 433 37.59 14.74 21.99
N GLN A 434 36.79 15.74 22.27
CA GLN A 434 37.24 17.08 22.63
C GLN A 434 36.78 17.42 24.03
N LEU A 435 37.58 18.24 24.74
CA LEU A 435 37.24 18.77 26.06
C LEU A 435 36.98 20.28 25.98
N ASP A 436 36.00 20.74 26.74
CA ASP A 436 35.77 22.17 26.94
C ASP A 436 36.84 22.77 27.87
N ALA A 437 36.80 24.08 28.10
CA ALA A 437 37.74 24.79 29.00
C ALA A 437 37.65 24.27 30.45
N SER A 438 36.57 23.64 30.84
CA SER A 438 36.32 23.02 32.15
C SER A 438 36.72 21.55 32.21
N LYS A 439 37.34 21.02 31.15
CA LYS A 439 37.71 19.62 30.97
C LYS A 439 36.53 18.63 30.90
N ASN A 440 35.33 19.09 30.56
CA ASN A 440 34.21 18.22 30.25
C ASN A 440 34.29 17.78 28.80
N LEU A 441 33.81 16.56 28.52
CA LEU A 441 33.67 16.07 27.15
C LEU A 441 32.66 16.93 26.39
N LEU A 442 33.03 17.38 25.19
CA LEU A 442 32.09 18.03 24.26
C LEU A 442 31.04 17.02 23.76
N PRO A 443 29.88 17.50 23.32
CA PRO A 443 28.79 16.65 22.79
C PRO A 443 29.29 15.70 21.69
N GLN A 444 28.81 14.46 21.72
CA GLN A 444 29.10 13.45 20.70
C GLN A 444 27.85 13.10 19.92
N TYR A 445 27.59 13.83 18.84
CA TYR A 445 26.44 13.65 17.99
C TYR A 445 26.63 12.48 17.02
N GLN A 446 25.87 11.39 17.21
CA GLN A 446 25.98 10.15 16.45
C GLN A 446 24.78 9.95 15.50
N TYR A 447 25.08 9.35 14.35
CA TYR A 447 24.15 8.61 13.51
C TYR A 447 24.44 7.10 13.61
N PHE A 448 23.48 6.29 13.18
CA PHE A 448 23.54 4.84 13.31
C PHE A 448 23.33 4.14 11.97
N GLY A 449 24.10 3.09 11.69
CA GLY A 449 23.97 2.21 10.56
C GLY A 449 23.73 0.76 10.99
N LEU A 450 23.36 -0.09 10.05
CA LEU A 450 23.17 -1.52 10.30
C LEU A 450 24.52 -2.17 10.65
N ALA A 451 24.56 -2.92 11.74
CA ALA A 451 25.81 -3.59 12.17
C ALA A 451 26.10 -4.83 11.32
N SER A 452 25.09 -5.50 10.80
CA SER A 452 25.18 -6.70 9.94
C SER A 452 25.20 -6.32 8.45
N ALA A 453 25.92 -7.12 7.67
CA ALA A 453 25.69 -7.25 6.25
C ALA A 453 24.50 -8.20 6.01
N PHE A 454 23.85 -8.11 4.84
CA PHE A 454 22.70 -8.94 4.50
C PHE A 454 22.90 -9.63 3.16
N ARG A 455 22.79 -10.97 3.20
CA ARG A 455 22.68 -11.89 2.07
C ARG A 455 21.69 -12.96 2.45
N ASP A 456 20.48 -12.85 1.94
CA ASP A 456 19.37 -13.64 2.44
C ASP A 456 19.08 -14.81 1.53
N VAL A 457 19.15 -16.02 2.06
CA VAL A 457 18.64 -17.24 1.41
C VAL A 457 17.22 -17.47 1.91
N VAL A 458 16.28 -17.55 1.00
CA VAL A 458 14.85 -17.66 1.32
C VAL A 458 14.26 -18.92 0.68
N ALA A 459 13.43 -19.64 1.41
CA ALA A 459 12.59 -20.72 0.89
C ALA A 459 11.12 -20.37 1.17
N SER A 460 10.30 -20.35 0.13
CA SER A 460 8.87 -20.03 0.21
C SER A 460 8.04 -21.17 -0.37
N ALA A 461 6.90 -21.50 0.26
CA ALA A 461 5.99 -22.52 -0.22
C ALA A 461 4.54 -22.15 0.08
N ARG A 462 3.65 -22.42 -0.86
CA ARG A 462 2.19 -22.35 -0.72
C ARG A 462 1.56 -23.60 -1.25
N LEU A 463 0.74 -24.25 -0.45
CA LEU A 463 -0.10 -25.40 -0.82
C LEU A 463 -1.57 -24.99 -0.66
N ASP A 464 -2.32 -25.01 -1.75
CA ASP A 464 -3.76 -24.76 -1.79
C ASP A 464 -4.49 -26.07 -2.08
N LEU A 465 -5.34 -26.48 -1.15
CA LEU A 465 -6.16 -27.68 -1.22
C LEU A 465 -7.63 -27.25 -1.45
N GLY A 466 -8.09 -27.35 -2.68
CA GLY A 466 -9.44 -27.01 -3.13
C GLY A 466 -10.41 -28.19 -3.16
N GLN A 467 -10.08 -29.32 -2.52
CA GLN A 467 -10.90 -30.54 -2.51
C GLN A 467 -12.29 -30.34 -1.88
N PHE A 468 -12.47 -29.27 -1.12
CA PHE A 468 -13.72 -28.95 -0.42
C PHE A 468 -14.40 -27.70 -1.01
N ASP A 469 -14.15 -27.37 -2.30
CA ASP A 469 -14.70 -26.17 -2.94
C ASP A 469 -16.19 -25.94 -2.55
N PRO A 470 -16.58 -24.72 -2.13
CA PRO A 470 -15.84 -23.43 -2.18
C PRO A 470 -14.84 -23.21 -1.04
N VAL A 471 -14.74 -24.09 -0.06
CA VAL A 471 -13.82 -24.00 1.07
C VAL A 471 -12.46 -24.57 0.68
N HIS A 472 -11.44 -23.73 0.73
CA HIS A 472 -10.04 -24.11 0.53
C HIS A 472 -9.31 -24.21 1.84
N VAL A 473 -8.29 -25.06 1.90
CA VAL A 473 -7.28 -25.07 2.96
C VAL A 473 -5.95 -24.67 2.35
N ILE A 474 -5.44 -23.49 2.73
CA ILE A 474 -4.20 -22.94 2.19
C ILE A 474 -3.14 -22.96 3.29
N LEU A 475 -2.00 -23.60 3.01
CA LEU A 475 -0.84 -23.65 3.87
C LEU A 475 0.25 -22.77 3.25
N ASP A 476 0.67 -21.73 3.97
CA ASP A 476 1.78 -20.85 3.59
C ASP A 476 2.94 -21.06 4.55
N GLY A 477 4.15 -21.14 4.00
CA GLY A 477 5.38 -21.23 4.78
C GLY A 477 6.51 -20.45 4.13
N GLU A 478 7.32 -19.79 4.94
CA GLU A 478 8.51 -19.09 4.50
C GLU A 478 9.61 -19.21 5.55
N TYR A 479 10.83 -19.42 5.08
CA TYR A 479 12.04 -19.47 5.90
C TYR A 479 13.10 -18.57 5.29
N VAL A 480 13.82 -17.83 6.12
CA VAL A 480 14.94 -16.98 5.71
C VAL A 480 16.16 -17.20 6.59
N ARG A 481 17.33 -17.09 5.97
CA ARG A 481 18.61 -17.05 6.67
C ARG A 481 19.55 -16.05 6.02
N ASN A 482 20.02 -15.09 6.81
CA ASN A 482 21.09 -14.17 6.41
C ASN A 482 22.43 -14.89 6.53
N VAL A 483 23.03 -15.26 5.39
CA VAL A 483 24.32 -15.99 5.35
C VAL A 483 25.54 -15.08 5.41
N ALA A 484 25.36 -13.75 5.33
CA ALA A 484 26.43 -12.77 5.53
C ALA A 484 26.63 -12.39 7.01
N TRP A 485 25.72 -12.81 7.88
CA TRP A 485 25.75 -12.51 9.30
C TRP A 485 26.99 -13.13 9.97
N ASN A 486 27.72 -12.31 10.73
CA ASN A 486 28.91 -12.72 11.45
C ASN A 486 28.80 -12.28 12.92
N TYR A 487 28.60 -13.25 13.80
CA TYR A 487 28.44 -13.01 15.24
C TYR A 487 29.57 -12.19 15.84
N SER A 488 30.85 -12.58 15.60
CA SER A 488 32.01 -11.95 16.21
C SER A 488 32.20 -10.50 15.74
N ASP A 489 31.97 -10.22 14.48
CA ASP A 489 32.05 -8.87 13.92
C ASP A 489 30.95 -7.95 14.51
N ILE A 490 29.72 -8.43 14.55
CA ILE A 490 28.60 -7.65 15.10
C ILE A 490 28.77 -7.45 16.61
N ALA A 491 29.12 -8.50 17.36
CA ALA A 491 29.37 -8.41 18.80
C ALA A 491 30.46 -7.40 19.11
N ALA A 492 31.56 -7.40 18.37
CA ALA A 492 32.63 -6.43 18.53
C ALA A 492 32.16 -4.98 18.32
N LYS A 493 31.34 -4.73 17.28
CA LYS A 493 30.79 -3.41 16.98
C LYS A 493 29.82 -2.92 18.06
N VAL A 494 28.96 -3.82 18.56
CA VAL A 494 27.96 -3.50 19.57
C VAL A 494 28.60 -3.33 20.95
N LEU A 495 29.54 -4.18 21.34
CA LEU A 495 30.14 -4.16 22.69
C LEU A 495 31.24 -3.11 22.84
N ALA A 496 31.89 -2.70 21.75
CA ALA A 496 32.93 -1.65 21.77
C ALA A 496 32.36 -0.25 22.02
N ASN A 497 31.08 -0.05 21.75
CA ASN A 497 30.41 1.24 21.94
C ASN A 497 29.20 1.08 22.89
N PRO A 498 29.25 1.69 24.11
CA PRO A 498 28.18 1.55 25.09
C PRO A 498 26.83 2.18 24.66
N VAL A 499 26.76 2.77 23.50
CA VAL A 499 25.55 3.33 22.89
C VAL A 499 24.87 2.23 22.07
N PHE A 500 24.15 1.39 22.74
CA PHE A 500 23.69 0.13 22.24
C PHE A 500 22.53 0.14 21.32
N ALA A 501 22.66 -0.70 20.42
CA ALA A 501 21.86 -0.73 19.27
C ALA A 501 21.43 -2.15 18.84
N GLY A 502 21.28 -3.07 19.74
CA GLY A 502 20.90 -4.44 19.39
C GLY A 502 20.50 -5.30 20.58
N PRO A 503 20.07 -6.55 20.31
CA PRO A 503 19.69 -7.48 21.36
C PRO A 503 20.92 -7.92 22.17
N THR A 504 21.10 -7.33 23.34
CA THR A 504 22.14 -7.72 24.29
C THR A 504 21.51 -8.18 25.59
N ALA A 505 22.10 -9.22 26.19
CA ALA A 505 21.79 -9.64 27.55
C ALA A 505 22.94 -9.23 28.47
N GLY A 506 22.61 -8.64 29.61
CA GLY A 506 23.57 -8.24 30.63
C GLY A 506 22.90 -8.12 31.98
N CYS A 507 23.69 -7.96 33.05
CA CYS A 507 23.14 -7.84 34.39
C CYS A 507 22.43 -6.50 34.57
N LEU A 508 21.16 -6.54 34.97
CA LEU A 508 20.32 -5.39 35.19
C LEU A 508 20.69 -4.51 36.40
N ASN A 509 21.67 -4.89 37.22
CA ASN A 509 21.93 -4.27 38.52
C ASN A 509 23.36 -3.73 38.68
N GLY A 510 23.93 -3.03 37.71
CA GLY A 510 25.16 -2.27 37.93
C GLY A 510 26.41 -3.09 38.28
N ALA A 511 26.32 -4.41 38.28
CA ALA A 511 27.48 -5.29 38.43
C ALA A 511 28.22 -5.34 37.08
N THR A 512 29.54 -5.41 37.14
CA THR A 512 30.46 -5.59 36.00
C THR A 512 30.29 -6.96 35.34
N CYS A 513 29.09 -7.24 34.79
CA CYS A 513 28.90 -8.41 33.95
C CYS A 513 29.19 -8.04 32.50
N PRO A 514 29.91 -8.86 31.76
CA PRO A 514 30.09 -8.64 30.35
C PRO A 514 28.73 -8.74 29.66
N GLN A 515 28.36 -7.70 28.90
CA GLN A 515 27.21 -7.78 28.04
C GLN A 515 27.48 -8.79 26.93
N VAL A 516 26.51 -9.61 26.63
CA VAL A 516 26.59 -10.63 25.58
C VAL A 516 25.61 -10.25 24.48
N TYR A 517 26.08 -10.18 23.25
CA TYR A 517 25.21 -10.06 22.09
C TYR A 517 24.38 -11.33 21.92
N THR A 518 23.07 -11.19 21.79
CA THR A 518 22.12 -12.30 21.72
C THR A 518 21.32 -12.32 20.41
N GLY A 519 21.72 -11.52 19.43
CA GLY A 519 21.07 -11.46 18.12
C GLY A 519 21.28 -12.72 17.28
N GLY A 520 20.46 -12.87 16.26
CA GLY A 520 20.47 -14.00 15.34
C GLY A 520 20.13 -13.62 13.91
N ASN A 521 20.19 -14.60 13.00
CA ASN A 521 20.15 -14.41 11.56
C ASN A 521 19.10 -15.26 10.83
N GLN A 522 18.13 -15.82 11.54
CA GLN A 522 17.13 -16.73 10.97
C GLN A 522 15.72 -16.22 11.21
N GLY A 523 14.80 -16.62 10.32
CA GLY A 523 13.39 -16.35 10.52
C GLY A 523 12.52 -17.36 9.79
N TRP A 524 11.31 -17.57 10.30
CA TRP A 524 10.28 -18.37 9.63
C TRP A 524 8.88 -17.86 9.99
N LEU A 525 7.96 -18.08 9.07
CA LEU A 525 6.54 -17.85 9.27
C LEU A 525 5.76 -19.00 8.65
N ALA A 526 4.78 -19.50 9.40
CA ALA A 526 3.82 -20.48 8.92
C ALA A 526 2.41 -19.97 9.16
N ARG A 527 1.52 -20.14 8.16
CA ARG A 527 0.12 -19.72 8.21
C ARG A 527 -0.77 -20.80 7.58
N VAL A 528 -1.90 -21.03 8.23
CA VAL A 528 -3.02 -21.83 7.69
C VAL A 528 -4.19 -20.90 7.47
N THR A 529 -4.79 -20.96 6.29
CA THR A 529 -6.02 -20.26 5.95
C THR A 529 -7.09 -21.26 5.54
N VAL A 530 -8.30 -21.11 6.05
CA VAL A 530 -9.45 -21.96 5.73
C VAL A 530 -10.62 -21.05 5.32
N GLY A 531 -11.31 -21.40 4.26
CA GLY A 531 -12.48 -20.66 3.76
C GLY A 531 -12.42 -20.38 2.27
N ASP A 532 -13.21 -19.43 1.80
CA ASP A 532 -13.27 -19.07 0.39
C ASP A 532 -11.93 -18.46 -0.09
N LYS A 533 -11.41 -18.97 -1.20
CA LYS A 533 -10.17 -18.45 -1.81
C LYS A 533 -10.33 -16.98 -2.24
N GLN A 534 -11.51 -16.62 -2.74
CA GLN A 534 -11.85 -15.27 -3.16
C GLN A 534 -13.14 -14.81 -2.47
N LEU A 535 -13.14 -13.59 -1.97
CA LEU A 535 -14.32 -12.95 -1.36
C LEU A 535 -15.12 -12.25 -2.47
N ALA A 536 -15.87 -13.01 -3.27
CA ALA A 536 -16.58 -12.52 -4.45
C ALA A 536 -18.09 -12.31 -4.23
N LYS A 537 -18.67 -13.00 -3.26
CA LYS A 537 -20.11 -12.99 -2.96
C LYS A 537 -20.35 -12.54 -1.53
N LEU A 538 -21.54 -12.06 -1.27
CA LEU A 538 -22.00 -11.77 0.10
C LEU A 538 -21.88 -13.02 0.96
N TRP A 539 -21.27 -12.87 2.14
CA TRP A 539 -21.00 -13.92 3.14
C TRP A 539 -19.87 -14.88 2.81
N ASP A 540 -19.14 -14.74 1.68
CA ASP A 540 -17.87 -15.45 1.51
C ASP A 540 -16.95 -15.08 2.67
N TRP A 541 -16.23 -16.05 3.20
CA TRP A 541 -15.40 -15.86 4.37
C TRP A 541 -14.10 -16.65 4.30
N ASN A 542 -13.08 -16.18 4.97
CA ASN A 542 -11.94 -17.00 5.32
C ASN A 542 -11.42 -16.64 6.70
N ALA A 543 -10.79 -17.61 7.35
CA ALA A 543 -10.12 -17.45 8.64
C ALA A 543 -8.70 -17.97 8.53
N PHE A 544 -7.78 -17.36 9.27
CA PHE A 544 -6.38 -17.76 9.26
C PHE A 544 -5.76 -17.70 10.65
N VAL A 545 -4.80 -18.55 10.86
CA VAL A 545 -3.91 -18.56 12.02
C VAL A 545 -2.48 -18.75 11.55
N GLY A 546 -1.54 -18.10 12.22
CA GLY A 546 -0.13 -18.26 11.89
C GLY A 546 0.78 -17.92 13.07
N TYR A 547 2.03 -18.29 12.90
CA TYR A 547 3.10 -17.99 13.84
C TYR A 547 4.32 -17.47 13.08
N LYS A 548 4.95 -16.44 13.64
CA LYS A 548 6.16 -15.80 13.13
C LYS A 548 7.27 -15.90 14.17
N TRP A 549 8.46 -16.27 13.73
CA TRP A 549 9.71 -16.14 14.46
C TRP A 549 10.70 -15.44 13.54
N LEU A 550 11.22 -14.30 13.93
CA LEU A 550 12.18 -13.54 13.14
C LEU A 550 13.23 -12.94 14.05
N GLU A 551 14.47 -13.41 13.91
CA GLU A 551 15.62 -12.90 14.68
C GLU A 551 16.06 -11.51 14.20
N SER A 552 16.93 -10.85 14.98
CA SER A 552 17.27 -9.43 14.77
C SER A 552 17.82 -9.12 13.39
N ASP A 553 18.76 -9.91 12.90
CA ASP A 553 19.51 -9.60 11.68
C ASP A 553 19.27 -10.66 10.58
N ALA A 554 18.06 -11.26 10.60
CA ALA A 554 17.65 -12.22 9.60
C ALA A 554 17.31 -11.58 8.25
N VAL A 555 16.74 -10.37 8.28
CA VAL A 555 16.38 -9.53 7.13
C VAL A 555 16.55 -8.06 7.48
N VAL A 556 16.56 -7.19 6.48
CA VAL A 556 16.56 -5.74 6.70
C VAL A 556 15.21 -5.30 7.24
N ASP A 557 15.20 -4.69 8.43
CA ASP A 557 13.97 -4.29 9.15
C ASP A 557 13.09 -3.33 8.34
N ALA A 558 13.69 -2.47 7.52
CA ALA A 558 13.00 -1.48 6.72
C ALA A 558 11.99 -2.06 5.72
N PHE A 559 12.12 -3.32 5.30
CA PHE A 559 11.37 -3.89 4.19
C PHE A 559 10.38 -4.99 4.60
N THR A 560 10.45 -5.46 5.85
CA THR A 560 9.57 -6.51 6.38
C THR A 560 8.23 -5.95 6.87
N ASP A 561 7.35 -6.84 7.29
CA ASP A 561 6.00 -6.56 7.80
C ASP A 561 5.98 -5.40 8.81
N SER A 562 5.14 -4.40 8.56
CA SER A 562 4.96 -3.22 9.42
C SER A 562 3.82 -3.36 10.44
N GLU A 563 3.03 -4.43 10.38
CA GLU A 563 1.87 -4.63 11.27
C GLU A 563 2.22 -5.50 12.48
N PHE A 564 2.90 -6.64 12.27
CA PHE A 564 3.20 -7.58 13.35
C PHE A 564 4.20 -6.99 14.34
N GLY A 565 3.77 -6.81 15.59
CA GLY A 565 4.60 -6.27 16.66
C GLY A 565 4.99 -4.79 16.47
N LEU A 566 4.22 -4.01 15.71
CA LEU A 566 4.50 -2.65 15.25
C LEU A 566 5.69 -2.57 14.27
N GLY A 567 5.96 -3.66 13.58
CA GLY A 567 6.93 -3.75 12.50
C GLY A 567 8.34 -4.13 12.89
N GLY A 568 9.12 -4.50 11.88
CA GLY A 568 10.53 -4.81 11.99
C GLY A 568 10.87 -6.27 12.27
N THR A 569 12.05 -6.48 12.85
CA THR A 569 12.65 -7.78 13.14
C THR A 569 12.73 -8.04 14.64
N ASN A 570 13.42 -9.11 15.06
CA ASN A 570 13.58 -9.52 16.46
C ASN A 570 12.24 -9.76 17.18
N LEU A 571 11.29 -10.36 16.47
CA LEU A 571 9.92 -10.59 16.92
C LEU A 571 9.50 -12.05 16.74
N LYS A 572 8.70 -12.55 17.69
CA LYS A 572 8.05 -13.85 17.63
C LYS A 572 6.65 -13.76 18.19
N GLY A 573 5.77 -14.62 17.71
CA GLY A 573 4.41 -14.75 18.25
C GLY A 573 3.42 -15.21 17.22
N TYR A 574 2.16 -15.21 17.59
CA TYR A 574 1.06 -15.71 16.78
C TYR A 574 0.15 -14.59 16.30
N PHE A 575 -0.58 -14.88 15.26
CA PHE A 575 -1.67 -14.05 14.78
C PHE A 575 -2.85 -14.93 14.35
N VAL A 576 -4.05 -14.42 14.54
CA VAL A 576 -5.30 -15.02 14.13
C VAL A 576 -6.20 -13.96 13.55
N GLY A 577 -6.96 -14.31 12.54
CA GLY A 577 -7.89 -13.35 11.92
C GLY A 577 -8.85 -14.01 10.96
N GLY A 578 -9.72 -13.17 10.39
CA GLY A 578 -10.69 -13.59 9.40
C GLY A 578 -11.17 -12.44 8.56
N ARG A 579 -11.78 -12.76 7.45
CA ARG A 579 -12.38 -11.84 6.51
C ARG A 579 -13.79 -12.29 6.18
N LEU A 580 -14.70 -11.34 6.00
CA LEU A 580 -16.10 -11.59 5.67
C LEU A 580 -16.54 -10.62 4.57
N ALA A 581 -16.97 -11.12 3.44
CA ALA A 581 -17.52 -10.32 2.36
C ALA A 581 -18.88 -9.72 2.74
N LEU A 582 -19.00 -8.41 2.61
CA LEU A 582 -20.24 -7.66 2.75
C LEU A 582 -20.88 -7.36 1.38
N GLY A 583 -20.18 -7.69 0.31
CA GLY A 583 -20.59 -7.51 -1.09
C GLY A 583 -19.46 -7.95 -2.01
N GLN A 584 -19.65 -7.82 -3.32
CA GLN A 584 -18.71 -8.27 -4.33
C GLN A 584 -17.30 -7.66 -4.16
N ASN A 585 -17.23 -6.42 -3.74
CA ASN A 585 -15.97 -5.66 -3.66
C ASN A 585 -15.76 -5.01 -2.27
N VAL A 586 -16.56 -5.39 -1.28
CA VAL A 586 -16.51 -4.83 0.08
C VAL A 586 -16.42 -5.96 1.09
N TRP A 587 -15.45 -5.90 1.99
CA TRP A 587 -15.29 -6.90 3.04
C TRP A 587 -14.79 -6.30 4.34
N LEU A 588 -15.18 -6.93 5.43
CA LEU A 588 -14.69 -6.68 6.77
C LEU A 588 -13.51 -7.64 7.04
N SER A 589 -12.45 -7.19 7.70
CA SER A 589 -11.41 -8.07 8.24
C SER A 589 -11.10 -7.73 9.68
N ALA A 590 -10.90 -8.76 10.49
CA ALA A 590 -10.44 -8.64 11.86
C ALA A 590 -9.18 -9.48 12.06
N LYS A 591 -8.17 -8.93 12.75
CA LYS A 591 -6.90 -9.62 13.01
C LYS A 591 -6.43 -9.29 14.43
N TRP A 592 -6.05 -10.31 15.17
CA TRP A 592 -5.36 -10.21 16.44
C TRP A 592 -3.93 -10.72 16.28
N MET A 593 -2.97 -9.99 16.82
CA MET A 593 -1.55 -10.35 16.80
C MET A 593 -1.01 -10.22 18.21
N SER A 594 -0.23 -11.21 18.67
CA SER A 594 0.49 -11.15 19.93
C SER A 594 1.96 -11.37 19.64
N ALA A 595 2.77 -10.35 19.86
CA ALA A 595 4.18 -10.32 19.51
C ALA A 595 5.06 -10.08 20.73
N ASN A 596 6.14 -10.85 20.82
CA ASN A 596 7.18 -10.70 21.82
C ASN A 596 8.55 -10.58 21.15
N GLN A 597 9.49 -9.92 21.81
CA GLN A 597 10.88 -9.88 21.36
C GLN A 597 11.53 -11.26 21.45
N VAL A 598 12.38 -11.61 20.45
CA VAL A 598 13.12 -12.86 20.45
C VAL A 598 14.26 -12.82 21.44
N ALA A 599 15.03 -11.73 21.42
CA ALA A 599 16.25 -11.58 22.21
C ALA A 599 16.43 -10.13 22.69
N GLY A 600 17.16 -9.93 23.78
CA GLY A 600 17.42 -8.62 24.39
C GLY A 600 16.41 -8.22 25.45
N ALA A 601 16.21 -6.92 25.65
CA ALA A 601 15.33 -6.39 26.68
C ALA A 601 13.86 -6.76 26.42
N PRO A 602 13.03 -6.98 27.46
CA PRO A 602 11.65 -7.36 27.27
C PRO A 602 10.86 -6.33 26.45
N TYR A 603 10.16 -6.83 25.43
CA TYR A 603 9.17 -6.10 24.66
C TYR A 603 8.05 -7.04 24.26
N ALA A 604 6.82 -6.63 24.50
CA ALA A 604 5.64 -7.36 24.09
C ALA A 604 4.54 -6.38 23.69
N VAL A 605 3.74 -6.75 22.70
CA VAL A 605 2.56 -5.99 22.28
C VAL A 605 1.50 -6.92 21.71
N ASP A 606 0.26 -6.67 22.09
CA ASP A 606 -0.92 -7.25 21.46
C ASP A 606 -1.59 -6.20 20.59
N ILE A 607 -1.89 -6.56 19.34
CA ILE A 607 -2.46 -5.62 18.36
C ILE A 607 -3.78 -6.19 17.84
N PHE A 608 -4.82 -5.38 17.89
CA PHE A 608 -6.10 -5.67 17.26
C PHE A 608 -6.34 -4.73 16.08
N LEU A 609 -6.60 -5.31 14.91
CA LEU A 609 -6.97 -4.60 13.70
C LEU A 609 -8.40 -4.94 13.31
N LEU A 610 -9.19 -3.92 12.98
CA LEU A 610 -10.50 -4.07 12.36
C LEU A 610 -10.56 -3.17 11.13
N ASP A 611 -10.67 -3.79 9.96
CA ASP A 611 -10.63 -3.10 8.67
C ASP A 611 -11.95 -3.24 7.93
N LEU A 612 -12.46 -2.14 7.41
CA LEU A 612 -13.45 -2.12 6.35
C LEU A 612 -12.74 -1.78 5.05
N ASN A 613 -12.81 -2.69 4.09
CA ASN A 613 -12.11 -2.59 2.82
C ASN A 613 -13.12 -2.51 1.67
N ALA A 614 -12.81 -1.66 0.70
CA ALA A 614 -13.54 -1.58 -0.56
C ALA A 614 -12.56 -1.54 -1.74
N ARG A 615 -12.88 -2.23 -2.85
CA ARG A 615 -12.08 -2.29 -4.08
C ARG A 615 -12.94 -1.97 -5.28
N PHE A 616 -12.41 -1.27 -6.27
CA PHE A 616 -13.09 -0.89 -7.50
C PHE A 616 -12.16 -0.94 -8.71
#